data_780c632291f8418f82eeef0e15a94887
#
_entry.id   780c632291f8418f82eeef0e15a94887
#
_cell.length_a   1.000
_cell.length_b   1.000
_cell.length_c   1.000
_cell.angle_alpha   90.00
_cell.angle_beta   90.00
_cell.angle_gamma   90.00
#
_symmetry.space_group_name_H-M   'P 1'
#
loop_
_entity.id
_entity.type
_entity.pdbx_description
1 polymer ?
#
loop_
_entity_poly.entity_id
_entity_poly.type
_entity_poly.pdbx_seq_one_letter_code
_entity_poly.pdbx_strand_id
1 'polypeptide(L)'
;MLKCECNEKHARLECEPLSNGLTLVRVYEDEQEVTREAVSNMDTPWHGYSYTTYETVTQVPQAAVDVDTWAALVKQADYDTAAAAVRAERDKLIAATDWTVLGDAKTVKADWKTYRQALRDVPEQAGFPYAVSWPTPPVEG
;
A
#
# COMPACT_ATOMS: atom_id res chain seq x y z
N MET A 1 -3.61 -1.85 1.03
CA MET A 1 -4.29 -2.45 -0.15
C MET A 1 -3.45 -3.61 -0.67
N LEU A 2 -4.00 -4.79 -0.71
CA LEU A 2 -3.35 -6.01 -1.20
C LEU A 2 -4.26 -6.69 -2.22
N LYS A 3 -3.67 -7.44 -3.17
CA LYS A 3 -4.43 -8.38 -3.99
C LYS A 3 -4.33 -9.76 -3.37
N CYS A 4 -5.45 -10.45 -3.21
CA CYS A 4 -5.47 -11.84 -2.76
C CYS A 4 -6.26 -12.72 -3.73
N GLU A 5 -5.88 -13.98 -3.80
CA GLU A 5 -6.62 -15.01 -4.52
C GLU A 5 -6.95 -16.13 -3.53
N CYS A 6 -8.17 -16.64 -3.59
CA CYS A 6 -8.66 -17.67 -2.68
C CYS A 6 -9.63 -18.63 -3.39
N ASN A 7 -9.79 -19.81 -2.82
CA ASN A 7 -10.66 -20.85 -3.38
C ASN A 7 -12.15 -20.60 -3.09
N GLU A 8 -12.42 -19.81 -2.07
CA GLU A 8 -13.78 -19.55 -1.58
C GLU A 8 -14.14 -18.09 -1.76
N LYS A 9 -15.42 -17.84 -1.91
CA LYS A 9 -15.95 -16.49 -1.99
C LYS A 9 -16.04 -15.87 -0.59
N HIS A 10 -15.48 -14.68 -0.44
CA HIS A 10 -15.55 -13.90 0.78
C HIS A 10 -16.79 -13.00 0.84
N ALA A 11 -17.29 -12.75 2.04
CA ALA A 11 -18.21 -11.64 2.25
C ALA A 11 -17.48 -10.32 2.02
N ARG A 12 -18.20 -9.28 1.56
CA ARG A 12 -17.59 -7.96 1.30
C ARG A 12 -16.87 -7.39 2.52
N LEU A 13 -17.33 -7.72 3.73
CA LEU A 13 -16.71 -7.32 4.98
C LEU A 13 -16.65 -8.50 5.92
N GLU A 14 -15.47 -8.76 6.45
CA GLU A 14 -15.22 -9.80 7.45
C GLU A 14 -14.58 -9.20 8.70
N CYS A 15 -14.95 -9.73 9.86
CA CYS A 15 -14.44 -9.30 11.15
C CYS A 15 -13.87 -10.48 11.92
N GLU A 16 -12.65 -10.33 12.43
CA GLU A 16 -11.97 -11.33 13.23
C GLU A 16 -11.61 -10.74 14.61
N PRO A 17 -12.12 -11.31 15.71
CA PRO A 17 -11.74 -10.88 17.04
C PRO A 17 -10.30 -11.30 17.34
N LEU A 18 -9.50 -10.36 17.82
CA LEU A 18 -8.12 -10.58 18.20
C LEU A 18 -7.99 -10.88 19.70
N SER A 19 -6.93 -11.60 20.10
CA SER A 19 -6.68 -12.00 21.49
C SER A 19 -6.49 -10.84 22.47
N ASN A 20 -6.18 -9.65 21.96
CA ASN A 20 -6.01 -8.41 22.73
C ASN A 20 -7.31 -7.59 22.90
N GLY A 21 -8.47 -8.16 22.54
CA GLY A 21 -9.77 -7.49 22.60
C GLY A 21 -10.07 -6.51 21.48
N LEU A 22 -9.19 -6.42 20.47
CA LEU A 22 -9.41 -5.66 19.26
C LEU A 22 -10.12 -6.51 18.20
N THR A 23 -10.65 -5.87 17.18
CA THR A 23 -11.27 -6.51 16.01
C THR A 23 -10.47 -6.15 14.75
N LEU A 24 -10.04 -7.16 14.00
CA LEU A 24 -9.52 -6.98 12.66
C LEU A 24 -10.70 -6.93 11.69
N VAL A 25 -10.80 -5.86 10.94
CA VAL A 25 -11.85 -5.65 9.93
C VAL A 25 -11.20 -5.69 8.56
N ARG A 26 -11.65 -6.61 7.70
CA ARG A 26 -11.23 -6.73 6.30
C ARG A 26 -12.37 -6.38 5.36
N VAL A 27 -12.05 -5.66 4.30
CA VAL A 27 -12.97 -5.36 3.21
C VAL A 27 -12.42 -5.98 1.93
N TYR A 28 -13.28 -6.71 1.22
CA TYR A 28 -13.00 -7.35 -0.04
C TYR A 28 -13.76 -6.62 -1.16
N GLU A 29 -13.03 -6.09 -2.13
CA GLU A 29 -13.59 -5.36 -3.27
C GLU A 29 -13.05 -5.90 -4.59
N ASP A 30 -13.64 -5.47 -5.70
CA ASP A 30 -13.23 -5.85 -7.05
C ASP A 30 -13.22 -7.38 -7.26
N GLU A 31 -14.24 -8.09 -6.71
CA GLU A 31 -14.38 -9.53 -6.88
C GLU A 31 -14.32 -9.93 -8.36
N GLN A 32 -13.44 -10.85 -8.68
CA GLN A 32 -13.31 -11.44 -10.01
C GLN A 32 -13.17 -12.95 -9.89
N GLU A 33 -13.93 -13.70 -10.67
CA GLU A 33 -13.68 -15.12 -10.84
C GLU A 33 -12.41 -15.33 -11.66
N VAL A 34 -11.52 -16.18 -11.19
CA VAL A 34 -10.25 -16.49 -11.83
C VAL A 34 -10.18 -17.98 -12.09
N THR A 35 -9.87 -18.33 -13.33
CA THR A 35 -9.58 -19.70 -13.73
C THR A 35 -8.17 -19.78 -14.28
N ARG A 36 -7.39 -20.74 -13.81
CA ARG A 36 -6.06 -21.02 -14.34
C ARG A 36 -6.04 -22.42 -14.94
N GLU A 37 -5.56 -22.51 -16.18
CA GLU A 37 -5.37 -23.79 -16.84
C GLU A 37 -4.37 -24.66 -16.06
N ALA A 38 -4.57 -25.97 -16.13
CA ALA A 38 -3.62 -26.93 -15.58
C ALA A 38 -2.27 -26.82 -16.30
N VAL A 39 -1.19 -26.80 -15.54
CA VAL A 39 0.18 -26.68 -16.10
C VAL A 39 0.69 -28.03 -16.64
N SER A 40 0.10 -29.13 -16.19
CA SER A 40 0.43 -30.49 -16.63
C SER A 40 -0.81 -31.38 -16.75
N ASN A 41 -0.69 -32.50 -17.46
CA ASN A 41 -1.77 -33.49 -17.60
C ASN A 41 -2.20 -34.15 -16.26
N MET A 42 -1.51 -33.89 -15.18
CA MET A 42 -1.82 -34.39 -13.83
C MET A 42 -2.44 -33.33 -12.91
N ASP A 43 -2.46 -32.08 -13.34
CA ASP A 43 -3.02 -30.97 -12.58
C ASP A 43 -4.48 -30.75 -12.97
N THR A 44 -5.31 -30.40 -12.00
CA THR A 44 -6.67 -29.91 -12.26
C THR A 44 -6.63 -28.40 -12.46
N PRO A 45 -7.47 -27.83 -13.35
CA PRO A 45 -7.64 -26.39 -13.45
C PRO A 45 -8.03 -25.81 -12.09
N TRP A 46 -7.42 -24.70 -11.73
CA TRP A 46 -7.77 -23.99 -10.50
C TRP A 46 -8.88 -22.97 -10.77
N HIS A 47 -9.90 -22.99 -9.94
CA HIS A 47 -10.99 -22.01 -9.92
C HIS A 47 -11.02 -21.31 -8.56
N GLY A 48 -11.16 -20.01 -8.57
CA GLY A 48 -11.25 -19.23 -7.36
C GLY A 48 -11.62 -17.79 -7.62
N TYR A 49 -11.38 -16.95 -6.65
CA TYR A 49 -11.73 -15.54 -6.66
C TYR A 49 -10.51 -14.68 -6.39
N SER A 50 -10.45 -13.54 -7.06
CA SER A 50 -9.47 -12.47 -6.82
C SER A 50 -10.17 -11.26 -6.24
N TYR A 51 -9.54 -10.64 -5.24
CA TYR A 51 -10.05 -9.45 -4.56
C TYR A 51 -8.96 -8.41 -4.39
N THR A 52 -9.38 -7.16 -4.30
CA THR A 52 -8.60 -6.08 -3.67
C THR A 52 -9.00 -6.01 -2.21
N THR A 53 -8.05 -6.21 -1.29
CA THR A 53 -8.30 -6.25 0.15
C THR A 53 -7.76 -5.03 0.86
N TYR A 54 -8.53 -4.56 1.83
CA TYR A 54 -8.17 -3.48 2.75
C TYR A 54 -8.42 -3.97 4.17
N GLU A 55 -7.57 -3.58 5.11
CA GLU A 55 -7.73 -4.00 6.49
C GLU A 55 -7.37 -2.90 7.50
N THR A 56 -8.01 -2.95 8.66
CA THR A 56 -7.67 -2.14 9.82
C THR A 56 -7.98 -2.89 11.11
N VAL A 57 -7.36 -2.47 12.20
CA VAL A 57 -7.63 -2.98 13.55
C VAL A 57 -8.33 -1.90 14.36
N THR A 58 -9.44 -2.25 15.00
CA THR A 58 -10.26 -1.32 15.75
C THR A 58 -10.61 -1.86 17.14
N GLN A 59 -10.97 -0.99 18.08
CA GLN A 59 -11.53 -1.34 19.38
C GLN A 59 -13.04 -1.60 19.34
N VAL A 60 -13.68 -1.39 18.19
CA VAL A 60 -15.11 -1.60 18.03
C VAL A 60 -15.41 -3.10 18.07
N PRO A 61 -16.40 -3.55 18.90
CA PRO A 61 -16.83 -4.94 18.91
C PRO A 61 -17.34 -5.39 17.54
N GLN A 62 -17.09 -6.64 17.17
CA GLN A 62 -17.50 -7.21 15.88
C GLN A 62 -18.99 -6.97 15.56
N ALA A 63 -19.86 -7.09 16.56
CA ALA A 63 -21.32 -6.90 16.38
C ALA A 63 -21.74 -5.46 16.04
N ALA A 64 -20.85 -4.48 16.23
CA ALA A 64 -21.12 -3.07 15.92
C ALA A 64 -20.54 -2.64 14.56
N VAL A 65 -19.90 -3.55 13.82
CA VAL A 65 -19.30 -3.27 12.51
C VAL A 65 -20.30 -3.63 11.43
N ASP A 66 -20.73 -2.64 10.67
CA ASP A 66 -21.58 -2.84 9.48
C ASP A 66 -20.83 -2.46 8.19
N VAL A 67 -21.23 -3.10 7.07
CA VAL A 67 -20.53 -2.99 5.79
C VAL A 67 -20.50 -1.55 5.25
N ASP A 68 -21.62 -0.85 5.31
CA ASP A 68 -21.76 0.46 4.67
C ASP A 68 -20.95 1.52 5.42
N THR A 69 -20.95 1.46 6.74
CA THR A 69 -20.18 2.39 7.58
C THR A 69 -18.69 2.10 7.53
N TRP A 70 -18.31 0.81 7.58
CA TRP A 70 -16.89 0.45 7.78
C TRP A 70 -16.09 0.31 6.50
N ALA A 71 -16.68 0.00 5.36
CA ALA A 71 -15.93 -0.16 4.11
C ALA A 71 -15.14 1.11 3.74
N ALA A 72 -15.76 2.29 3.83
CA ALA A 72 -15.09 3.55 3.55
C ALA A 72 -14.01 3.88 4.58
N LEU A 73 -14.29 3.64 5.88
CA LEU A 73 -13.35 3.90 6.98
C LEU A 73 -12.10 3.02 6.88
N VAL A 74 -12.27 1.73 6.56
CA VAL A 74 -11.16 0.78 6.40
C VAL A 74 -10.28 1.18 5.22
N LYS A 75 -10.87 1.54 4.08
CA LYS A 75 -10.11 2.02 2.91
C LYS A 75 -9.33 3.29 3.21
N GLN A 76 -9.95 4.23 3.91
CA GLN A 76 -9.27 5.47 4.31
C GLN A 76 -8.12 5.19 5.27
N ALA A 77 -8.31 4.34 6.26
CA ALA A 77 -7.26 3.97 7.22
C ALA A 77 -6.07 3.25 6.54
N ASP A 78 -6.34 2.37 5.58
CA ASP A 78 -5.31 1.71 4.77
C ASP A 78 -4.54 2.73 3.93
N TYR A 79 -5.26 3.66 3.27
CA TYR A 79 -4.64 4.74 2.50
C TYR A 79 -3.74 5.62 3.38
N ASP A 80 -4.23 6.04 4.55
CA ASP A 80 -3.49 6.93 5.45
C ASP A 80 -2.22 6.24 5.97
N THR A 81 -2.30 4.96 6.28
CA THR A 81 -1.15 4.15 6.72
C THR A 81 -0.10 4.04 5.61
N ALA A 82 -0.52 3.68 4.40
CA ALA A 82 0.37 3.59 3.25
C ALA A 82 0.99 4.96 2.91
N ALA A 83 0.20 6.02 2.93
CA ALA A 83 0.66 7.37 2.67
C ALA A 83 1.67 7.86 3.71
N ALA A 84 1.46 7.54 4.98
CA ALA A 84 2.40 7.86 6.05
C ALA A 84 3.73 7.14 5.87
N ALA A 85 3.72 5.86 5.49
CA ALA A 85 4.93 5.09 5.23
C ALA A 85 5.75 5.66 4.06
N VAL A 86 5.09 6.00 2.94
CA VAL A 86 5.76 6.63 1.79
C VAL A 86 6.35 7.99 2.15
N ARG A 87 5.61 8.83 2.88
CA ARG A 87 6.13 10.13 3.34
C ARG A 87 7.33 10.00 4.27
N ALA A 88 7.30 9.03 5.18
CA ALA A 88 8.43 8.78 6.08
C ALA A 88 9.69 8.35 5.31
N GLU A 89 9.55 7.48 4.31
CA GLU A 89 10.68 7.08 3.46
C GLU A 89 11.21 8.25 2.62
N ARG A 90 10.33 9.02 1.99
CA ARG A 90 10.71 10.27 1.29
C ARG A 90 11.51 11.21 2.20
N ASP A 91 11.06 11.42 3.42
CA ASP A 91 11.71 12.34 4.35
C ASP A 91 13.10 11.85 4.76
N LYS A 92 13.29 10.53 4.94
CA LYS A 92 14.63 9.94 5.12
C LYS A 92 15.54 10.20 3.94
N LEU A 93 15.05 9.99 2.70
CA LEU A 93 15.83 10.24 1.50
C LEU A 93 16.20 11.72 1.33
N ILE A 94 15.30 12.63 1.66
CA ILE A 94 15.58 14.07 1.66
C ILE A 94 16.65 14.39 2.70
N ALA A 95 16.51 13.92 3.94
CA ALA A 95 17.46 14.16 5.02
C ALA A 95 18.86 13.61 4.70
N ALA A 96 18.94 12.42 4.08
CA ALA A 96 20.21 11.83 3.65
C ALA A 96 20.97 12.69 2.62
N THR A 97 20.30 13.62 1.97
CA THR A 97 20.89 14.54 0.96
C THR A 97 21.07 15.96 1.44
N ASP A 98 20.85 16.28 2.73
CA ASP A 98 20.96 17.64 3.25
C ASP A 98 22.38 18.21 3.15
N TRP A 99 23.40 17.36 3.20
CA TRP A 99 24.79 17.75 2.99
C TRP A 99 25.04 18.37 1.59
N THR A 100 24.24 18.03 0.57
CA THR A 100 24.40 18.53 -0.80
C THR A 100 24.07 20.02 -0.95
N VAL A 101 23.35 20.61 0.00
CA VAL A 101 22.98 22.03 -0.01
C VAL A 101 23.96 22.93 0.73
N LEU A 102 24.95 22.33 1.39
CA LEU A 102 26.01 23.07 2.08
C LEU A 102 26.85 23.87 1.07
N GLY A 103 27.38 25.03 1.51
CA GLY A 103 28.11 25.95 0.66
C GLY A 103 29.42 25.39 0.07
N ASP A 104 30.05 24.47 0.80
CA ASP A 104 31.33 23.82 0.53
C ASP A 104 31.20 22.40 -0.10
N ALA A 105 29.98 21.93 -0.31
CA ALA A 105 29.74 20.62 -0.94
C ALA A 105 30.30 20.58 -2.38
N LYS A 106 31.18 19.61 -2.64
CA LYS A 106 31.81 19.38 -3.95
C LYS A 106 30.90 18.47 -4.82
N THR A 107 29.71 18.95 -5.17
CA THR A 107 28.75 18.17 -5.93
C THR A 107 28.15 18.99 -7.07
N VAL A 108 27.53 18.30 -8.06
CA VAL A 108 26.73 18.96 -9.09
C VAL A 108 25.39 19.37 -8.47
N LYS A 109 25.38 20.56 -7.85
CA LYS A 109 24.23 21.08 -7.08
C LYS A 109 22.91 21.09 -7.86
N ALA A 110 22.96 21.26 -9.17
CA ALA A 110 21.76 21.26 -10.02
C ALA A 110 21.06 19.90 -10.04
N ASP A 111 21.82 18.81 -10.17
CA ASP A 111 21.30 17.45 -10.24
C ASP A 111 20.70 17.03 -8.89
N TRP A 112 21.38 17.34 -7.79
CA TRP A 112 20.87 17.10 -6.46
C TRP A 112 19.62 17.92 -6.14
N LYS A 113 19.55 19.15 -6.63
CA LYS A 113 18.34 19.97 -6.51
C LYS A 113 17.16 19.34 -7.24
N THR A 114 17.39 18.85 -8.45
CA THR A 114 16.38 18.14 -9.27
C THR A 114 15.91 16.87 -8.58
N TYR A 115 16.84 16.05 -8.07
CA TYR A 115 16.52 14.83 -7.32
C TYR A 115 15.68 15.13 -6.08
N ARG A 116 16.07 16.11 -5.28
CA ARG A 116 15.32 16.54 -4.09
C ARG A 116 13.93 17.08 -4.43
N GLN A 117 13.78 17.76 -5.57
CA GLN A 117 12.46 18.19 -6.02
C GLN A 117 11.60 16.98 -6.41
N ALA A 118 12.15 16.05 -7.18
CA ALA A 118 11.45 14.82 -7.54
C ALA A 118 10.99 14.00 -6.31
N LEU A 119 11.78 13.98 -5.23
CA LEU A 119 11.37 13.38 -3.96
C LEU A 119 10.18 14.12 -3.33
N ARG A 120 10.13 15.46 -3.38
CA ARG A 120 8.99 16.22 -2.86
C ARG A 120 7.71 15.96 -3.63
N ASP A 121 7.84 15.72 -4.92
CA ASP A 121 6.73 15.49 -5.84
C ASP A 121 6.18 14.05 -5.78
N VAL A 122 6.84 13.13 -5.04
CA VAL A 122 6.38 11.74 -4.87
C VAL A 122 4.91 11.64 -4.46
N PRO A 123 4.37 12.45 -3.52
CA PRO A 123 2.96 12.38 -3.15
C PRO A 123 1.98 12.84 -4.25
N GLU A 124 2.45 13.48 -5.31
CA GLU A 124 1.66 13.96 -6.44
C GLU A 124 1.53 12.93 -7.57
N GLN A 125 2.23 11.79 -7.47
CA GLN A 125 2.17 10.71 -8.44
C GLN A 125 0.78 10.06 -8.46
N ALA A 126 0.29 9.72 -9.65
CA ALA A 126 -1.04 9.09 -9.83
C ALA A 126 -1.17 7.74 -9.08
N GLY A 127 -0.07 7.04 -8.84
CA GLY A 127 -0.05 5.77 -8.10
C GLY A 127 0.12 5.92 -6.59
N PHE A 128 0.24 7.12 -6.07
CA PHE A 128 0.40 7.35 -4.63
C PHE A 128 -0.85 6.94 -3.84
N PRO A 129 -0.69 6.28 -2.68
CA PRO A 129 0.54 5.80 -2.04
C PRO A 129 0.93 4.37 -2.41
N TYR A 130 0.19 3.65 -3.24
CA TYR A 130 0.31 2.20 -3.44
C TYR A 130 1.29 1.80 -4.55
N ALA A 131 1.53 2.68 -5.50
CA ALA A 131 2.43 2.43 -6.63
C ALA A 131 3.30 3.67 -6.88
N VAL A 132 4.35 3.82 -6.08
CA VAL A 132 5.26 4.96 -6.11
C VAL A 132 6.50 4.63 -6.93
N SER A 133 6.87 5.52 -7.84
CA SER A 133 8.15 5.47 -8.55
C SER A 133 9.15 6.38 -7.85
N TRP A 134 10.18 5.79 -7.24
CA TRP A 134 11.21 6.54 -6.55
C TRP A 134 12.25 7.11 -7.54
N PRO A 135 12.63 8.39 -7.42
CA PRO A 135 13.69 8.95 -8.25
C PRO A 135 15.04 8.33 -7.90
N THR A 136 15.90 8.21 -8.90
CA THR A 136 17.27 7.70 -8.74
C THR A 136 18.20 8.82 -8.32
N PRO A 137 19.03 8.67 -7.27
CA PRO A 137 19.99 9.67 -6.86
C PRO A 137 21.04 9.91 -7.95
N PRO A 138 21.55 11.13 -8.09
CA PRO A 138 22.68 11.41 -8.98
C PRO A 138 23.92 10.60 -8.59
N VAL A 139 24.70 10.16 -9.59
CA VAL A 139 26.00 9.51 -9.35
C VAL A 139 27.00 10.60 -8.93
N GLU A 140 27.73 10.35 -7.87
CA GLU A 140 28.86 11.21 -7.51
C GLU A 140 29.93 11.06 -8.58
N GLY A 141 30.25 12.17 -9.25
CA GLY A 141 31.33 12.25 -10.25
C GLY A 141 32.68 12.48 -9.59
#